data_9c685d0014e07502e71f19472a1512e4
#
_entry.id   9c685d0014e07502e71f19472a1512e4
#
_cell.length_a   1.000
_cell.length_b   1.000
_cell.length_c   1.000
_cell.angle_alpha   90.00
_cell.angle_beta   90.00
_cell.angle_gamma   90.00
#
_symmetry.space_group_name_H-M   'P 1'
#
loop_
_entity.id
_entity.type
_entity.pdbx_description
1 polymer ?
#
loop_
_entity_poly.entity_id
_entity_poly.type
_entity_poly.pdbx_seq_one_letter_code
_entity_poly.pdbx_strand_id
1 'polypeptide(L)'
;MEALEALLTRRSVRAYEERMPEQDLIDKVMEAGLYAASGKNMQTAIIVEVTNKEVRDRLSVINAEIMGVTSDPFYGAPVVLAVLADKSSPNHVYDGALMMGNLMNAAHALGLGSCWINRAKQTFEREDGKQMLKEWGIEGDYEGIGFCILGYVAKEGKSAPRKANRIFYVK
;
A
#
# COMPACT_ATOMS: atom_id res chain seq x y z
N MET A 1 3.28 -5.25 19.53
CA MET A 1 2.29 -6.35 19.23
C MET A 1 3.07 -7.55 18.73
N GLU A 2 2.69 -8.75 19.16
CA GLU A 2 3.30 -9.99 18.66
C GLU A 2 2.96 -10.22 17.18
N ALA A 3 3.90 -10.81 16.42
CA ALA A 3 3.76 -10.97 14.96
C ALA A 3 2.49 -11.76 14.56
N LEU A 4 2.21 -12.87 15.24
CA LEU A 4 1.04 -13.68 14.93
C LEU A 4 -0.27 -12.94 15.25
N GLU A 5 -0.29 -12.16 16.35
CA GLU A 5 -1.42 -11.32 16.70
C GLU A 5 -1.68 -10.28 15.61
N ALA A 6 -0.64 -9.60 15.13
CA ALA A 6 -0.76 -8.61 14.04
C ALA A 6 -1.39 -9.22 12.78
N LEU A 7 -0.93 -10.40 12.37
CA LEU A 7 -1.45 -11.12 11.21
C LEU A 7 -2.93 -11.52 11.36
N LEU A 8 -3.35 -11.91 12.56
CA LEU A 8 -4.72 -12.37 12.82
C LEU A 8 -5.71 -11.22 13.04
N THR A 9 -5.25 -10.08 13.58
CA THR A 9 -6.11 -8.98 14.02
C THR A 9 -6.16 -7.80 13.04
N ARG A 10 -5.17 -7.65 12.15
CA ARG A 10 -5.16 -6.56 11.16
C ARG A 10 -6.46 -6.51 10.34
N ARG A 11 -6.99 -5.31 10.18
CA ARG A 11 -8.17 -5.02 9.32
C ARG A 11 -7.86 -3.83 8.42
N SER A 12 -8.54 -3.77 7.27
CA SER A 12 -8.50 -2.59 6.40
C SER A 12 -9.27 -1.44 7.05
N VAL A 13 -8.58 -0.33 7.27
CA VAL A 13 -9.12 0.90 7.82
C VAL A 13 -9.53 1.84 6.68
N ARG A 14 -10.68 2.48 6.81
CA ARG A 14 -11.25 3.41 5.82
C ARG A 14 -11.85 4.66 6.49
N ALA A 15 -11.32 5.04 7.64
CA ALA A 15 -11.59 6.30 8.31
C ALA A 15 -10.36 6.65 9.16
N TYR A 16 -9.76 7.77 8.87
CA TYR A 16 -8.50 8.21 9.46
C TYR A 16 -8.67 9.55 10.19
N GLU A 17 -7.83 9.77 11.20
CA GLU A 17 -7.65 11.09 11.78
C GLU A 17 -6.88 11.98 10.80
N GLU A 18 -7.08 13.31 10.90
CA GLU A 18 -6.32 14.27 10.09
C GLU A 18 -4.85 14.39 10.52
N ARG A 19 -4.52 13.89 11.72
CA ARG A 19 -3.18 13.90 12.27
C ARG A 19 -2.22 13.08 11.41
N MET A 20 -1.10 13.71 11.02
CA MET A 20 0.00 13.04 10.34
C MET A 20 0.73 12.10 11.33
N PRO A 21 0.97 10.83 10.97
CA PRO A 21 1.86 9.97 11.75
C PRO A 21 3.28 10.55 11.82
N GLU A 22 3.97 10.26 12.92
CA GLU A 22 5.38 10.62 13.08
C GLU A 22 6.24 9.90 12.02
N GLN A 23 7.23 10.60 11.46
CA GLN A 23 8.06 10.09 10.38
C GLN A 23 8.75 8.76 10.74
N ASP A 24 9.22 8.62 11.97
CA ASP A 24 9.87 7.37 12.42
C ASP A 24 8.94 6.16 12.43
N LEU A 25 7.62 6.34 12.57
CA LEU A 25 6.64 5.27 12.41
C LEU A 25 6.44 4.90 10.93
N ILE A 26 6.38 5.92 10.06
CA ILE A 26 6.29 5.70 8.61
C ILE A 26 7.53 4.97 8.12
N ASP A 27 8.71 5.39 8.55
CA ASP A 27 9.99 4.78 8.19
C ASP A 27 10.06 3.31 8.59
N LYS A 28 9.63 2.97 9.82
CA LYS A 28 9.55 1.58 10.30
C LYS A 28 8.57 0.73 9.49
N VAL A 29 7.45 1.31 9.06
CA VAL A 29 6.49 0.62 8.17
C VAL A 29 7.14 0.35 6.82
N MET A 30 7.82 1.35 6.22
CA MET A 30 8.51 1.19 4.93
C MET A 30 9.65 0.18 5.04
N GLU A 31 10.47 0.27 6.09
CA GLU A 31 11.54 -0.70 6.35
C GLU A 31 10.99 -2.14 6.37
N ALA A 32 9.93 -2.40 7.13
CA ALA A 32 9.29 -3.72 7.15
C ALA A 32 8.80 -4.16 5.76
N GLY A 33 8.34 -3.23 4.93
CA GLY A 33 7.99 -3.46 3.54
C GLY A 33 9.18 -3.99 2.72
N LEU A 34 10.35 -3.38 2.89
CA LEU A 34 11.58 -3.77 2.17
C LEU A 34 12.09 -5.17 2.55
N TYR A 35 11.72 -5.68 3.73
CA TYR A 35 12.05 -7.05 4.16
C TYR A 35 11.07 -8.12 3.64
N ALA A 36 10.12 -7.76 2.78
CA ALA A 36 9.28 -8.75 2.12
C ALA A 36 10.12 -9.69 1.25
N ALA A 37 9.74 -10.97 1.21
CA ALA A 37 10.40 -11.92 0.32
C ALA A 37 10.20 -11.51 -1.16
N SER A 38 11.23 -11.74 -1.97
CA SER A 38 11.17 -11.51 -3.42
C SER A 38 11.77 -12.69 -4.18
N GLY A 39 11.28 -12.92 -5.40
CA GLY A 39 11.76 -14.00 -6.25
C GLY A 39 13.28 -13.89 -6.50
N LYS A 40 14.03 -14.93 -6.18
CA LYS A 40 15.51 -14.96 -6.28
C LYS A 40 16.21 -13.80 -5.55
N ASN A 41 15.55 -13.20 -4.57
CA ASN A 41 16.04 -12.01 -3.86
C ASN A 41 16.35 -10.83 -4.80
N MET A 42 15.58 -10.68 -5.87
CA MET A 42 15.81 -9.61 -6.85
C MET A 42 15.37 -8.22 -6.35
N GLN A 43 14.55 -8.15 -5.30
CA GLN A 43 14.14 -6.90 -4.63
C GLN A 43 13.61 -5.83 -5.61
N THR A 44 12.76 -6.26 -6.54
CA THR A 44 12.27 -5.43 -7.66
C THR A 44 11.23 -4.39 -7.26
N ALA A 45 10.62 -4.56 -6.08
CA ALA A 45 9.60 -3.64 -5.59
C ALA A 45 10.23 -2.44 -4.87
N ILE A 46 9.67 -1.26 -5.14
CA ILE A 46 10.04 0.00 -4.51
C ILE A 46 8.83 0.65 -3.85
N ILE A 47 9.09 1.54 -2.89
CA ILE A 47 8.08 2.32 -2.19
C ILE A 47 8.28 3.80 -2.51
N VAL A 48 7.21 4.50 -2.87
CA VAL A 48 7.19 5.95 -2.97
C VAL A 48 6.32 6.48 -1.85
N GLU A 49 6.94 7.18 -0.90
CA GLU A 49 6.25 7.87 0.18
C GLU A 49 5.65 9.19 -0.32
N VAL A 50 4.36 9.37 -0.09
CA VAL A 50 3.64 10.61 -0.41
C VAL A 50 2.98 11.14 0.86
N THR A 51 3.60 12.15 1.46
CA THR A 51 3.10 12.94 2.60
C THR A 51 2.73 14.36 2.20
N ASN A 52 3.18 14.80 1.02
CA ASN A 52 2.75 16.08 0.45
C ASN A 52 1.27 16.03 0.09
N LYS A 53 0.48 16.91 0.71
CA LYS A 53 -0.99 16.91 0.56
C LYS A 53 -1.46 17.14 -0.88
N GLU A 54 -0.81 18.03 -1.62
CA GLU A 54 -1.20 18.35 -3.01
C GLU A 54 -0.96 17.14 -3.93
N VAL A 55 0.17 16.47 -3.77
CA VAL A 55 0.51 15.25 -4.51
C VAL A 55 -0.43 14.10 -4.15
N ARG A 56 -0.72 13.92 -2.86
CA ARG A 56 -1.69 12.94 -2.36
C ARG A 56 -3.07 13.18 -2.96
N ASP A 57 -3.53 14.42 -2.96
CA ASP A 57 -4.86 14.78 -3.47
C ASP A 57 -4.92 14.59 -5.00
N ARG A 58 -3.85 14.92 -5.73
CA ARG A 58 -3.75 14.65 -7.17
C ARG A 58 -3.84 13.15 -7.47
N LEU A 59 -3.14 12.30 -6.72
CA LEU A 59 -3.24 10.83 -6.85
C LEU A 59 -4.66 10.34 -6.55
N SER A 60 -5.32 10.92 -5.55
CA SER A 60 -6.70 10.58 -5.21
C SER A 60 -7.67 10.91 -6.36
N VAL A 61 -7.53 12.09 -6.96
CA VAL A 61 -8.36 12.50 -8.12
C VAL A 61 -8.15 11.54 -9.28
N ILE A 62 -6.92 11.23 -9.66
CA ILE A 62 -6.62 10.26 -10.73
C ILE A 62 -7.24 8.90 -10.43
N ASN A 63 -7.10 8.42 -9.20
CA ASN A 63 -7.65 7.13 -8.78
C ASN A 63 -9.19 7.13 -8.80
N ALA A 64 -9.83 8.23 -8.40
CA ALA A 64 -11.28 8.42 -8.44
C ALA A 64 -11.81 8.44 -9.89
N GLU A 65 -11.13 9.15 -10.80
CA GLU A 65 -11.43 9.17 -12.22
C GLU A 65 -11.41 7.77 -12.84
N ILE A 66 -10.34 6.99 -12.57
CA ILE A 66 -10.21 5.60 -13.05
C ILE A 66 -11.35 4.73 -12.48
N MET A 67 -11.75 4.96 -11.25
CA MET A 67 -12.85 4.25 -10.59
C MET A 67 -14.24 4.68 -11.09
N GLY A 68 -14.34 5.87 -11.69
CA GLY A 68 -15.62 6.45 -12.11
C GLY A 68 -16.45 7.01 -10.95
N VAL A 69 -15.79 7.55 -9.91
CA VAL A 69 -16.42 8.15 -8.72
C VAL A 69 -15.88 9.55 -8.45
N THR A 70 -16.56 10.29 -7.59
CA THR A 70 -16.15 11.64 -7.15
C THR A 70 -15.67 11.67 -5.69
N SER A 71 -15.82 10.58 -4.96
CA SER A 71 -15.33 10.44 -3.57
C SER A 71 -13.83 10.19 -3.53
N ASP A 72 -13.17 10.52 -2.41
CA ASP A 72 -11.76 10.21 -2.18
C ASP A 72 -11.54 8.69 -1.96
N PRO A 73 -10.89 7.97 -2.91
CA PRO A 73 -10.60 6.55 -2.74
C PRO A 73 -9.56 6.26 -1.66
N PHE A 74 -8.86 7.29 -1.16
CA PHE A 74 -7.87 7.17 -0.08
C PHE A 74 -8.47 7.46 1.31
N TYR A 75 -9.80 7.68 1.38
CA TYR A 75 -10.56 7.80 2.64
C TYR A 75 -10.00 8.85 3.63
N GLY A 76 -9.40 9.92 3.14
CA GLY A 76 -8.79 10.97 3.98
C GLY A 76 -7.48 10.57 4.66
N ALA A 77 -6.90 9.42 4.33
CA ALA A 77 -5.59 9.03 4.88
C ALA A 77 -4.52 10.07 4.54
N PRO A 78 -3.72 10.54 5.52
CA PRO A 78 -2.73 11.59 5.29
C PRO A 78 -1.48 11.10 4.54
N VAL A 79 -1.18 9.80 4.58
CA VAL A 79 -0.01 9.19 3.94
C VAL A 79 -0.45 8.17 2.90
N VAL A 80 0.23 8.18 1.76
CA VAL A 80 0.10 7.16 0.71
C VAL A 80 1.48 6.58 0.41
N LEU A 81 1.64 5.29 0.60
CA LEU A 81 2.81 4.55 0.16
C LEU A 81 2.47 3.85 -1.16
N ALA A 82 2.94 4.41 -2.28
CA ALA A 82 2.76 3.78 -3.58
C ALA A 82 3.81 2.70 -3.77
N VAL A 83 3.37 1.47 -3.99
CA VAL A 83 4.26 0.34 -4.29
C VAL A 83 4.28 0.13 -5.80
N LEU A 84 5.48 0.18 -6.36
CA LEU A 84 5.76 -0.14 -7.76
C LEU A 84 6.77 -1.29 -7.80
N ALA A 85 6.78 -2.02 -8.91
CA ALA A 85 7.75 -3.10 -9.10
C ALA A 85 8.27 -3.13 -10.54
N ASP A 86 9.59 -3.36 -10.67
CA ASP A 86 10.30 -3.42 -11.95
C ASP A 86 9.88 -4.66 -12.75
N LYS A 87 9.34 -4.42 -13.95
CA LYS A 87 8.84 -5.45 -14.87
C LYS A 87 9.93 -6.34 -15.47
N SER A 88 11.21 -6.07 -15.22
CA SER A 88 12.31 -6.95 -15.62
C SER A 88 12.24 -8.33 -14.95
N SER A 89 11.59 -8.43 -13.79
CA SER A 89 11.33 -9.70 -13.13
C SER A 89 9.94 -10.24 -13.45
N PRO A 90 9.79 -11.53 -13.83
CA PRO A 90 8.49 -12.16 -14.04
C PRO A 90 7.66 -12.25 -12.73
N ASN A 91 8.29 -12.07 -11.57
CA ASN A 91 7.64 -12.13 -10.26
C ASN A 91 7.28 -10.76 -9.69
N HIS A 92 7.51 -9.66 -10.41
CA HIS A 92 7.37 -8.29 -9.90
C HIS A 92 6.03 -8.02 -9.22
N VAL A 93 4.93 -8.52 -9.77
CA VAL A 93 3.58 -8.35 -9.16
C VAL A 93 3.48 -9.09 -7.83
N TYR A 94 4.04 -10.30 -7.74
CA TYR A 94 4.02 -11.08 -6.50
C TYR A 94 4.92 -10.46 -5.44
N ASP A 95 6.12 -10.01 -5.83
CA ASP A 95 7.08 -9.33 -4.96
C ASP A 95 6.46 -8.04 -4.38
N GLY A 96 5.83 -7.23 -5.22
CA GLY A 96 5.12 -6.03 -4.78
C GLY A 96 3.91 -6.33 -3.89
N ALA A 97 3.18 -7.41 -4.15
CA ALA A 97 2.06 -7.85 -3.32
C ALA A 97 2.53 -8.30 -1.92
N LEU A 98 3.66 -8.99 -1.82
CA LEU A 98 4.26 -9.35 -0.54
C LEU A 98 4.70 -8.12 0.25
N MET A 99 5.33 -7.15 -0.42
CA MET A 99 5.68 -5.86 0.18
C MET A 99 4.44 -5.15 0.74
N MET A 100 3.35 -5.06 -0.02
CA MET A 100 2.09 -4.49 0.44
C MET A 100 1.57 -5.20 1.70
N GLY A 101 1.68 -6.52 1.76
CA GLY A 101 1.31 -7.31 2.93
C GLY A 101 2.13 -6.93 4.16
N ASN A 102 3.45 -6.81 4.01
CA ASN A 102 4.34 -6.41 5.09
C ASN A 102 4.05 -4.98 5.58
N LEU A 103 3.87 -4.01 4.66
CA LEU A 103 3.51 -2.63 5.01
C LEU A 103 2.26 -2.60 5.89
N MET A 104 1.19 -3.28 5.48
CA MET A 104 -0.08 -3.29 6.21
C MET A 104 0.03 -3.97 7.58
N ASN A 105 0.80 -5.06 7.69
CA ASN A 105 1.01 -5.76 8.95
C ASN A 105 1.85 -4.94 9.92
N ALA A 106 2.93 -4.30 9.42
CA ALA A 106 3.76 -3.42 10.22
C ALA A 106 2.99 -2.20 10.71
N ALA A 107 2.20 -1.55 9.85
CA ALA A 107 1.33 -0.45 10.25
C ALA A 107 0.44 -0.83 11.44
N HIS A 108 -0.24 -1.98 11.35
CA HIS A 108 -1.10 -2.48 12.42
C HIS A 108 -0.32 -2.78 13.70
N ALA A 109 0.84 -3.42 13.60
CA ALA A 109 1.70 -3.72 14.75
C ALA A 109 2.18 -2.47 15.48
N LEU A 110 2.33 -1.35 14.75
CA LEU A 110 2.75 -0.04 15.25
C LEU A 110 1.57 0.87 15.67
N GLY A 111 0.33 0.36 15.65
CA GLY A 111 -0.85 1.13 16.05
C GLY A 111 -1.42 2.07 14.98
N LEU A 112 -0.99 1.91 13.73
CA LEU A 112 -1.51 2.65 12.59
C LEU A 112 -2.56 1.85 11.82
N GLY A 113 -3.51 2.55 11.21
CA GLY A 113 -4.45 1.98 10.25
C GLY A 113 -3.87 1.98 8.84
N SER A 114 -4.23 0.96 8.07
CA SER A 114 -3.86 0.89 6.66
C SER A 114 -4.92 0.20 5.82
N CYS A 115 -4.89 0.45 4.51
CA CYS A 115 -5.71 -0.26 3.54
C CYS A 115 -4.99 -0.31 2.19
N TRP A 116 -5.12 -1.44 1.48
CA TRP A 116 -4.70 -1.55 0.09
C TRP A 116 -5.74 -0.89 -0.81
N ILE A 117 -5.33 0.11 -1.56
CA ILE A 117 -6.13 0.73 -2.62
C ILE A 117 -5.57 0.30 -3.98
N ASN A 118 -6.46 -0.16 -4.82
CA ASN A 118 -6.14 -0.64 -6.18
C ASN A 118 -5.89 0.52 -7.15
N ARG A 119 -5.68 0.18 -8.42
CA ARG A 119 -5.55 1.09 -9.57
C ARG A 119 -4.21 1.82 -9.68
N ALA A 120 -3.20 1.42 -8.89
CA ALA A 120 -1.84 1.95 -9.05
C ALA A 120 -1.29 1.66 -10.46
N LYS A 121 -1.55 0.47 -11.02
CA LYS A 121 -1.19 0.13 -12.39
C LYS A 121 -1.76 1.15 -13.38
N GLN A 122 -3.07 1.31 -13.40
CA GLN A 122 -3.74 2.23 -14.30
C GLN A 122 -3.30 3.67 -14.07
N THR A 123 -3.07 4.08 -12.81
CA THR A 123 -2.57 5.42 -12.47
C THR A 123 -1.23 5.69 -13.16
N PHE A 124 -0.26 4.79 -13.03
CA PHE A 124 1.09 5.00 -13.57
C PHE A 124 1.24 4.59 -15.04
N GLU A 125 0.24 3.98 -15.67
CA GLU A 125 0.14 3.80 -17.12
C GLU A 125 -0.40 5.05 -17.85
N ARG A 126 -1.09 5.96 -17.15
CA ARG A 126 -1.55 7.24 -17.70
C ARG A 126 -0.38 8.20 -17.94
N GLU A 127 -0.52 9.12 -18.87
CA GLU A 127 0.53 10.11 -19.17
C GLU A 127 0.85 11.02 -17.97
N ASP A 128 -0.18 11.45 -17.21
CA ASP A 128 0.00 12.24 -16.00
C ASP A 128 0.69 11.43 -14.87
N GLY A 129 0.38 10.15 -14.74
CA GLY A 129 1.06 9.25 -13.81
C GLY A 129 2.52 8.98 -14.19
N LYS A 130 2.81 8.77 -15.46
CA LYS A 130 4.19 8.65 -15.97
C LYS A 130 5.00 9.94 -15.75
N GLN A 131 4.35 11.09 -15.94
CA GLN A 131 4.99 12.38 -15.68
C GLN A 131 5.34 12.53 -14.19
N MET A 132 4.47 12.10 -13.27
CA MET A 132 4.76 12.09 -11.84
C MET A 132 5.98 11.21 -11.50
N LEU A 133 6.11 10.02 -12.08
CA LEU A 133 7.29 9.16 -11.86
C LEU A 133 8.58 9.86 -12.30
N LYS A 134 8.58 10.57 -13.44
CA LYS A 134 9.73 11.35 -13.90
C LYS A 134 10.06 12.52 -12.95
N GLU A 135 9.04 13.24 -12.49
CA GLU A 135 9.20 14.34 -11.52
C GLU A 135 9.78 13.84 -10.19
N TRP A 136 9.50 12.60 -9.80
CA TRP A 136 10.03 11.95 -8.60
C TRP A 136 11.40 11.29 -8.83
N GLY A 137 11.97 11.37 -10.05
CA GLY A 137 13.26 10.77 -10.38
C GLY A 137 13.25 9.25 -10.44
N ILE A 138 12.08 8.63 -10.66
CA ILE A 138 11.94 7.19 -10.80
C ILE A 138 12.10 6.83 -12.26
N GLU A 139 13.27 6.26 -12.57
CA GLU A 139 13.63 5.79 -13.90
C GLU A 139 13.48 4.27 -13.98
N GLY A 140 13.01 3.76 -15.13
CA GLY A 140 12.83 2.33 -15.38
C GLY A 140 11.40 1.98 -15.79
N ASP A 141 11.17 0.69 -16.05
CA ASP A 141 9.87 0.18 -16.46
C ASP A 141 9.14 -0.46 -15.27
N TYR A 142 8.50 0.40 -14.48
CA TYR A 142 7.77 0.00 -13.28
C TYR A 142 6.27 -0.19 -13.55
N GLU A 143 5.71 -1.23 -12.94
CA GLU A 143 4.26 -1.41 -12.81
C GLU A 143 3.80 -0.98 -11.42
N GLY A 144 2.74 -0.18 -11.33
CA GLY A 144 2.09 0.12 -10.06
C GLY A 144 1.38 -1.11 -9.51
N ILE A 145 1.70 -1.49 -8.26
CA ILE A 145 1.13 -2.67 -7.59
C ILE A 145 -0.08 -2.28 -6.74
N GLY A 146 0.05 -1.23 -5.95
CA GLY A 146 -1.01 -0.75 -5.10
C GLY A 146 -0.61 0.49 -4.32
N PHE A 147 -1.59 1.12 -3.69
CA PHE A 147 -1.37 2.19 -2.73
C PHE A 147 -1.68 1.65 -1.34
N CYS A 148 -0.71 1.64 -0.44
CA CYS A 148 -0.93 1.43 0.98
C CYS A 148 -1.22 2.79 1.61
N ILE A 149 -2.49 3.09 1.87
CA ILE A 149 -2.87 4.29 2.61
C ILE A 149 -2.64 4.06 4.09
N LEU A 150 -2.18 5.11 4.80
CA LEU A 150 -1.67 5.01 6.16
C LEU A 150 -2.07 6.22 6.99
N GLY A 151 -2.41 6.00 8.27
CA GLY A 151 -2.75 7.06 9.22
C GLY A 151 -3.24 6.53 10.55
N TYR A 152 -3.52 7.41 11.51
CA TYR A 152 -4.18 7.04 12.76
C TYR A 152 -5.64 6.67 12.50
N VAL A 153 -6.14 5.69 13.28
CA VAL A 153 -7.47 5.11 13.09
C VAL A 153 -8.53 5.97 13.73
N ALA A 154 -9.40 6.61 12.94
CA ALA A 154 -10.58 7.29 13.45
C ALA A 154 -11.76 6.32 13.71
N LYS A 155 -11.83 5.23 12.93
CA LYS A 155 -12.84 4.19 13.10
C LYS A 155 -12.30 2.83 12.69
N GLU A 156 -12.42 1.87 13.57
CA GLU A 156 -11.98 0.50 13.35
C GLU A 156 -12.65 -0.18 12.15
N GLY A 157 -11.86 -0.99 11.45
CA GLY A 157 -12.33 -1.85 10.38
C GLY A 157 -13.22 -2.97 10.92
N LYS A 158 -14.25 -3.32 10.15
CA LYS A 158 -15.13 -4.45 10.53
C LYS A 158 -14.40 -5.77 10.40
N SER A 159 -14.53 -6.63 11.41
CA SER A 159 -14.13 -8.03 11.34
C SER A 159 -15.23 -8.87 10.68
N ALA A 160 -14.82 -9.78 9.80
CA ALA A 160 -15.70 -10.80 9.24
C ALA A 160 -15.15 -12.20 9.56
N PRO A 161 -16.01 -13.20 9.79
CA PRO A 161 -15.57 -14.57 10.00
C PRO A 161 -14.81 -15.09 8.77
N ARG A 162 -13.84 -15.96 8.99
CA ARG A 162 -13.13 -16.61 7.88
C ARG A 162 -14.03 -17.69 7.27
N LYS A 163 -14.01 -17.78 5.94
CA LYS A 163 -14.71 -18.87 5.23
C LYS A 163 -14.12 -20.21 5.66
N ALA A 164 -14.98 -21.19 5.91
CA ALA A 164 -14.57 -22.55 6.21
C ALA A 164 -13.96 -23.26 4.96
N ASN A 165 -13.39 -24.43 5.16
CA ASN A 165 -12.93 -25.34 4.11
C ASN A 165 -11.91 -24.72 3.14
N ARG A 166 -10.92 -23.98 3.67
CA ARG A 166 -9.83 -23.35 2.91
C ARG A 166 -8.47 -24.01 3.13
N ILE A 167 -8.42 -25.05 3.96
CA ILE A 167 -7.22 -25.85 4.21
C ILE A 167 -7.56 -27.29 3.86
N PHE A 168 -6.74 -27.89 3.05
CA PHE A 168 -6.86 -29.29 2.63
C PHE A 168 -5.64 -30.05 3.10
N TYR A 169 -5.85 -31.24 3.67
CA TYR A 169 -4.79 -32.09 4.19
C TYR A 169 -4.61 -33.28 3.26
N VAL A 170 -3.44 -33.40 2.65
CA VAL A 170 -3.00 -34.59 1.90
C VAL A 170 -1.96 -35.29 2.78
N LYS A 171 -2.29 -36.52 3.20
CA LYS A 171 -1.45 -37.33 4.11
C LYS A 171 -0.98 -38.59 3.41
#